data_e30ec5eb110c5bea7fda17e970324e55
#
_entry.id   e30ec5eb110c5bea7fda17e970324e55
#
_cell.length_a   1.000
_cell.length_b   1.000
_cell.length_c   1.000
_cell.angle_alpha   90.00
_cell.angle_beta   90.00
_cell.angle_gamma   90.00
#
_symmetry.space_group_name_H-M   'P 1'
#
loop_
_entity.id
_entity.type
_entity.pdbx_description
1 polymer ?
#
loop_
_entity_poly.entity_id
_entity_poly.type
_entity_poly.pdbx_seq_one_letter_code
_entity_poly.pdbx_strand_id
1 'polypeptide(L)'
;MTPEVSGVQFDKLFASIDAMDTESFVNFIAEDCIFRFGSSPAVSGRDGIRASVNDFFSMFAALRHDLTRIVADDNAVVCEGEVTYTRHDGRKITLPFCNVFEVEGGLISLYRIYIDIGPLFAE
;
A
#
# COMPACT_ATOMS: atom_id res chain seq x y z
N MET A 1 18.84 -2.55 -6.95
CA MET A 1 17.61 -3.26 -7.34
C MET A 1 16.66 -2.29 -8.02
N THR A 2 16.13 -2.66 -9.16
CA THR A 2 15.10 -1.85 -9.83
C THR A 2 13.75 -2.48 -9.51
N PRO A 3 12.94 -1.91 -8.63
CA PRO A 3 11.67 -2.51 -8.22
C PRO A 3 10.55 -2.25 -9.23
N GLU A 4 10.86 -2.48 -10.50
CA GLU A 4 9.87 -2.40 -11.57
C GLU A 4 9.48 -3.81 -11.99
N VAL A 5 8.18 -4.08 -12.02
CA VAL A 5 7.65 -5.36 -12.48
C VAL A 5 6.45 -5.09 -13.38
N SER A 6 6.51 -5.65 -14.59
CA SER A 6 5.43 -5.55 -15.59
C SER A 6 4.95 -4.11 -15.82
N GLY A 7 5.89 -3.16 -15.83
CA GLY A 7 5.60 -1.75 -16.07
C GLY A 7 5.28 -0.92 -14.86
N VAL A 8 5.17 -1.52 -13.66
CA VAL A 8 4.91 -0.78 -12.42
C VAL A 8 6.22 -0.58 -11.65
N GLN A 9 6.52 0.67 -11.31
CA GLN A 9 7.68 1.03 -10.50
C GLN A 9 7.27 1.05 -9.03
N PHE A 10 7.57 -0.03 -8.31
CA PHE A 10 7.09 -0.20 -6.93
C PHE A 10 7.74 0.77 -5.95
N ASP A 11 8.98 1.22 -6.21
CA ASP A 11 9.60 2.26 -5.39
C ASP A 11 8.80 3.57 -5.44
N LYS A 12 8.29 3.92 -6.61
CA LYS A 12 7.47 5.13 -6.79
C LYS A 12 6.08 4.97 -6.20
N LEU A 13 5.51 3.75 -6.28
CA LEU A 13 4.24 3.46 -5.62
C LEU A 13 4.35 3.72 -4.11
N PHE A 14 5.35 3.13 -3.46
CA PHE A 14 5.52 3.29 -2.02
C PHE A 14 5.91 4.72 -1.65
N ALA A 15 6.65 5.42 -2.51
CA ALA A 15 6.94 6.85 -2.28
C ALA A 15 5.66 7.69 -2.26
N SER A 16 4.70 7.39 -3.14
CA SER A 16 3.42 8.10 -3.14
C SER A 16 2.63 7.86 -1.86
N ILE A 17 2.68 6.64 -1.34
CA ILE A 17 2.02 6.29 -0.08
C ILE A 17 2.69 7.01 1.09
N ASP A 18 4.02 7.01 1.13
CA ASP A 18 4.77 7.65 2.21
C ASP A 18 4.62 9.17 2.19
N ALA A 19 4.35 9.75 1.02
CA ALA A 19 4.02 11.15 0.88
C ALA A 19 2.55 11.45 1.21
N MET A 20 1.75 10.42 1.45
CA MET A 20 0.29 10.54 1.64
C MET A 20 -0.39 11.24 0.47
N ASP A 21 0.14 11.00 -0.74
CA ASP A 21 -0.35 11.60 -1.98
C ASP A 21 -1.30 10.62 -2.67
N THR A 22 -2.57 10.71 -2.31
CA THR A 22 -3.59 9.79 -2.80
C THR A 22 -3.74 9.84 -4.32
N GLU A 23 -3.66 11.03 -4.93
CA GLU A 23 -3.84 11.14 -6.39
C GLU A 23 -2.68 10.49 -7.15
N SER A 24 -1.45 10.63 -6.67
CA SER A 24 -0.32 9.91 -7.26
C SER A 24 -0.47 8.40 -7.08
N PHE A 25 -0.94 7.96 -5.91
CA PHE A 25 -1.20 6.56 -5.63
C PHE A 25 -2.23 5.99 -6.61
N VAL A 26 -3.33 6.68 -6.83
CA VAL A 26 -4.42 6.22 -7.70
C VAL A 26 -3.96 6.02 -9.14
N ASN A 27 -2.92 6.74 -9.58
CA ASN A 27 -2.38 6.57 -10.94
C ASN A 27 -1.70 5.21 -11.15
N PHE A 28 -1.37 4.48 -10.09
CA PHE A 28 -0.77 3.14 -10.20
C PHE A 28 -1.81 2.02 -10.32
N ILE A 29 -3.08 2.28 -10.03
CA ILE A 29 -4.11 1.26 -9.99
C ILE A 29 -5.04 1.31 -11.19
N ALA A 30 -5.52 0.13 -11.60
CA ALA A 30 -6.49 0.01 -12.69
C ALA A 30 -7.85 0.55 -12.27
N GLU A 31 -8.68 0.91 -13.26
CA GLU A 31 -10.02 1.44 -13.00
C GLU A 31 -10.90 0.48 -12.21
N ASP A 32 -10.70 -0.83 -12.41
CA ASP A 32 -11.45 -1.90 -11.75
C ASP A 32 -10.64 -2.61 -10.68
N CYS A 33 -9.56 -1.98 -10.18
CA CYS A 33 -8.71 -2.57 -9.16
C CYS A 33 -9.52 -3.01 -7.94
N ILE A 34 -9.14 -4.16 -7.37
CA ILE A 34 -9.69 -4.66 -6.11
C ILE A 34 -8.63 -4.45 -5.04
N PHE A 35 -9.02 -3.75 -3.99
CA PHE A 35 -8.13 -3.37 -2.89
C PHE A 35 -8.68 -3.91 -1.57
N ARG A 36 -7.82 -4.57 -0.80
CA ARG A 36 -8.20 -5.05 0.52
C ARG A 36 -7.11 -4.77 1.53
N PHE A 37 -7.44 -4.09 2.61
CA PHE A 37 -6.54 -3.80 3.72
C PHE A 37 -6.83 -4.75 4.89
N GLY A 38 -5.90 -5.65 5.19
CA GLY A 38 -6.05 -6.61 6.28
C GLY A 38 -7.32 -7.45 6.14
N SER A 39 -8.11 -7.49 7.19
CA SER A 39 -9.37 -8.23 7.21
C SER A 39 -10.59 -7.37 6.88
N SER A 40 -10.39 -6.10 6.51
CA SER A 40 -11.48 -5.22 6.09
C SER A 40 -12.13 -5.71 4.80
N PRO A 41 -13.40 -5.38 4.53
CA PRO A 41 -14.02 -5.74 3.26
C PRO A 41 -13.26 -5.15 2.08
N ALA A 42 -13.23 -5.90 0.97
CA ALA A 42 -12.58 -5.43 -0.25
C ALA A 42 -13.33 -4.24 -0.84
N VAL A 43 -12.57 -3.32 -1.45
CA VAL A 43 -13.08 -2.14 -2.12
C VAL A 43 -12.71 -2.25 -3.60
N SER A 44 -13.66 -1.99 -4.49
CA SER A 44 -13.44 -2.06 -5.93
C SER A 44 -13.54 -0.68 -6.56
N GLY A 45 -12.64 -0.43 -7.52
CA GLY A 45 -12.66 0.78 -8.33
C GLY A 45 -11.89 1.94 -7.71
N ARG A 46 -11.41 2.84 -8.58
CA ARG A 46 -10.56 3.96 -8.16
C ARG A 46 -11.23 4.89 -7.16
N ASP A 47 -12.50 5.20 -7.35
CA ASP A 47 -13.19 6.17 -6.47
C ASP A 47 -13.34 5.62 -5.05
N GLY A 48 -13.75 4.36 -4.92
CA GLY A 48 -13.85 3.72 -3.60
C GLY A 48 -12.49 3.58 -2.92
N ILE A 49 -11.47 3.20 -3.69
CA ILE A 49 -10.11 3.06 -3.17
C ILE A 49 -9.56 4.42 -2.76
N ARG A 50 -9.78 5.47 -3.57
CA ARG A 50 -9.37 6.84 -3.21
C ARG A 50 -9.96 7.26 -1.88
N ALA A 51 -11.25 7.03 -1.67
CA ALA A 51 -11.92 7.38 -0.42
C ALA A 51 -11.34 6.61 0.77
N SER A 52 -11.15 5.29 0.61
CA SER A 52 -10.57 4.44 1.67
C SER A 52 -9.16 4.86 2.03
N VAL A 53 -8.33 5.17 1.04
CA VAL A 53 -6.93 5.57 1.26
C VAL A 53 -6.86 6.95 1.91
N ASN A 54 -7.70 7.88 1.49
CA ASN A 54 -7.78 9.20 2.13
C ASN A 54 -8.15 9.08 3.60
N ASP A 55 -9.14 8.26 3.92
CA ASP A 55 -9.55 8.03 5.31
C ASP A 55 -8.39 7.46 6.12
N PHE A 56 -7.69 6.46 5.56
CA PHE A 56 -6.57 5.86 6.24
C PHE A 56 -5.43 6.86 6.49
N PHE A 57 -5.06 7.63 5.48
CA PHE A 57 -3.99 8.63 5.63
C PHE A 57 -4.34 9.68 6.68
N SER A 58 -5.61 10.03 6.83
CA SER A 58 -6.03 11.02 7.82
C SER A 58 -5.81 10.56 9.26
N MET A 59 -5.65 9.26 9.48
CA MET A 59 -5.46 8.69 10.83
C MET A 59 -4.05 8.86 11.37
N PHE A 60 -3.08 9.23 10.53
CA PHE A 60 -1.67 9.28 10.92
C PHE A 60 -1.03 10.60 10.50
N ALA A 61 0.01 10.99 11.23
CA ALA A 61 0.80 12.17 10.89
C ALA A 61 1.81 11.87 9.79
N ALA A 62 2.33 10.64 9.76
CA ALA A 62 3.29 10.22 8.74
C ALA A 62 3.34 8.69 8.66
N LEU A 63 3.84 8.20 7.54
CA LEU A 63 4.17 6.78 7.40
C LEU A 63 5.36 6.62 6.48
N ARG A 64 6.11 5.53 6.68
CA ARG A 64 7.30 5.24 5.90
C ARG A 64 7.43 3.73 5.72
N HIS A 65 7.60 3.31 4.46
CA HIS A 65 7.82 1.91 4.12
C HIS A 65 9.30 1.64 3.86
N ASP A 66 9.79 0.54 4.42
CA ASP A 66 11.12 0.01 4.13
C ASP A 66 10.93 -1.39 3.53
N LEU A 67 11.11 -1.50 2.21
CA LEU A 67 10.98 -2.77 1.50
C LEU A 67 12.24 -3.61 1.73
N THR A 68 12.06 -4.85 2.17
CA THR A 68 13.16 -5.80 2.35
C THR A 68 13.22 -6.82 1.24
N ARG A 69 12.10 -7.08 0.55
CA ARG A 69 12.06 -8.07 -0.52
C ARG A 69 10.93 -7.78 -1.49
N ILE A 70 11.22 -7.95 -2.77
CA ILE A 70 10.22 -7.95 -3.84
C ILE A 70 10.40 -9.25 -4.62
N VAL A 71 9.33 -10.03 -4.73
CA VAL A 71 9.32 -11.29 -5.47
C VAL A 71 8.23 -11.19 -6.53
N ALA A 72 8.58 -11.56 -7.74
CA ALA A 72 7.64 -11.53 -8.86
C ALA A 72 7.60 -12.86 -9.58
N ASP A 73 6.38 -13.27 -9.98
CA ASP A 73 6.15 -14.45 -10.80
C ASP A 73 5.07 -14.07 -11.81
N ASP A 74 5.44 -13.92 -13.06
CA ASP A 74 4.58 -13.37 -14.13
C ASP A 74 4.02 -12.01 -13.71
N ASN A 75 2.70 -11.91 -13.54
CA ASN A 75 2.02 -10.68 -13.16
C ASN A 75 1.76 -10.56 -11.65
N ALA A 76 2.14 -11.57 -10.88
CA ALA A 76 1.97 -11.56 -9.43
C ALA A 76 3.24 -11.01 -8.78
N VAL A 77 3.06 -10.09 -7.85
CA VAL A 77 4.18 -9.43 -7.15
C VAL A 77 3.91 -9.45 -5.66
N VAL A 78 4.94 -9.81 -4.89
CA VAL A 78 4.87 -9.77 -3.43
C VAL A 78 5.96 -8.82 -2.93
N CYS A 79 5.55 -7.85 -2.13
CA CYS A 79 6.45 -6.91 -1.46
C CYS A 79 6.39 -7.14 0.03
N GLU A 80 7.55 -7.32 0.65
CA GLU A 80 7.67 -7.56 2.07
C GLU A 80 8.59 -6.52 2.69
N GLY A 81 8.26 -6.09 3.89
CA GLY A 81 9.11 -5.13 4.60
C GLY A 81 8.52 -4.72 5.93
N GLU A 82 8.90 -3.52 6.34
CA GLU A 82 8.38 -2.90 7.55
C GLU A 82 7.82 -1.53 7.22
N VAL A 83 6.76 -1.15 7.90
CA VAL A 83 6.17 0.19 7.79
C VAL A 83 6.17 0.84 9.15
N THR A 84 6.63 2.09 9.21
CA THR A 84 6.62 2.90 10.42
C THR A 84 5.49 3.92 10.32
N TYR A 85 4.55 3.85 11.25
CA TYR A 85 3.47 4.82 11.36
C TYR A 85 3.80 5.82 12.44
N THR A 86 3.60 7.09 12.17
CA THR A 86 3.68 8.15 13.18
C THR A 86 2.26 8.60 13.49
N ARG A 87 1.84 8.43 14.74
CA ARG A 87 0.53 8.85 15.21
C ARG A 87 0.49 10.36 15.36
N HIS A 88 -0.72 10.93 15.42
CA HIS A 88 -0.88 12.37 15.65
C HIS A 88 -0.36 12.82 17.02
N ASP A 89 -0.23 11.89 17.98
CA ASP A 89 0.37 12.17 19.28
C ASP A 89 1.91 12.09 19.24
N GLY A 90 2.50 11.81 18.08
CA GLY A 90 3.94 11.72 17.89
C GLY A 90 4.54 10.33 18.11
N ARG A 91 3.75 9.38 18.58
CA ARG A 91 4.23 8.01 18.81
C ARG A 91 4.49 7.31 17.48
N LYS A 92 5.63 6.63 17.39
CA LYS A 92 6.02 5.86 16.20
C LYS A 92 5.93 4.38 16.49
N ILE A 93 5.34 3.64 15.55
CA ILE A 93 5.17 2.19 15.66
C ILE A 93 5.59 1.57 14.33
N THR A 94 6.51 0.60 14.39
CA THR A 94 7.00 -0.12 13.21
C THR A 94 6.41 -1.52 13.20
N LEU A 95 5.81 -1.90 12.07
CA LEU A 95 5.13 -3.18 11.92
C LEU A 95 5.61 -3.90 10.66
N PRO A 96 5.74 -5.24 10.69
CA PRO A 96 5.99 -5.99 9.47
C PRO A 96 4.74 -6.00 8.59
N PHE A 97 4.96 -5.98 7.29
CA PHE A 97 3.86 -6.09 6.33
C PHE A 97 4.25 -6.96 5.15
N CYS A 98 3.24 -7.49 4.47
CA CYS A 98 3.40 -8.19 3.21
C CYS A 98 2.24 -7.81 2.30
N ASN A 99 2.55 -7.30 1.11
CA ASN A 99 1.54 -6.91 0.14
C ASN A 99 1.60 -7.83 -1.08
N VAL A 100 0.43 -8.21 -1.57
CA VAL A 100 0.31 -9.03 -2.77
C VAL A 100 -0.41 -8.21 -3.84
N PHE A 101 0.20 -8.19 -5.02
CA PHE A 101 -0.30 -7.43 -6.16
C PHE A 101 -0.49 -8.34 -7.37
N GLU A 102 -1.46 -8.01 -8.22
CA GLU A 102 -1.50 -8.47 -9.59
C GLU A 102 -1.44 -7.24 -10.50
N VAL A 103 -0.69 -7.37 -11.59
CA VAL A 103 -0.43 -6.27 -12.53
C VAL A 103 -0.95 -6.65 -13.90
N GLU A 104 -1.69 -5.75 -14.55
CA GLU A 104 -2.17 -5.91 -15.92
C GLU A 104 -2.01 -4.60 -16.67
N GLY A 105 -1.38 -4.67 -17.84
CA GLY A 105 -1.23 -3.48 -18.69
C GLY A 105 -0.49 -2.33 -18.03
N GLY A 106 0.45 -2.61 -17.16
CA GLY A 106 1.22 -1.58 -16.44
C GLY A 106 0.49 -0.95 -15.26
N LEU A 107 -0.66 -1.49 -14.86
CA LEU A 107 -1.44 -1.00 -13.73
C LEU A 107 -1.72 -2.15 -12.75
N ILE A 108 -1.93 -1.80 -11.49
CA ILE A 108 -2.24 -2.78 -10.46
C ILE A 108 -3.73 -3.09 -10.51
N SER A 109 -4.08 -4.36 -10.75
CA SER A 109 -5.47 -4.84 -10.80
C SER A 109 -5.93 -5.45 -9.50
N LEU A 110 -4.99 -5.91 -8.66
CA LEU A 110 -5.29 -6.46 -7.34
C LEU A 110 -4.25 -5.94 -6.35
N TYR A 111 -4.71 -5.49 -5.19
CA TYR A 111 -3.84 -4.94 -4.15
C TYR A 111 -4.34 -5.44 -2.79
N ARG A 112 -3.59 -6.36 -2.18
CA ARG A 112 -3.90 -6.90 -0.86
C ARG A 112 -2.78 -6.57 0.12
N ILE A 113 -3.16 -6.06 1.29
CA ILE A 113 -2.22 -5.71 2.34
C ILE A 113 -2.43 -6.66 3.52
N TYR A 114 -1.38 -7.38 3.90
CA TYR A 114 -1.38 -8.29 5.05
C TYR A 114 -0.54 -7.66 6.16
N ILE A 115 -1.21 -7.24 7.20
CA ILE A 115 -0.59 -6.55 8.32
C ILE A 115 -1.51 -6.66 9.54
N ASP A 116 -0.91 -6.73 10.72
CA ASP A 116 -1.66 -6.61 11.98
C ASP A 116 -1.49 -5.19 12.49
N ILE A 117 -2.51 -4.37 12.36
CA ILE A 117 -2.49 -2.98 12.79
C ILE A 117 -2.96 -2.77 14.23
N GLY A 118 -3.28 -3.84 14.95
CA GLY A 118 -3.69 -3.73 16.35
C GLY A 118 -2.78 -2.85 17.20
N PRO A 119 -1.43 -3.00 17.09
CA PRO A 119 -0.53 -2.17 17.88
C PRO A 119 -0.64 -0.66 17.62
N LEU A 120 -1.18 -0.23 16.48
CA LEU A 120 -1.33 1.20 16.17
C LEU A 120 -2.35 1.88 17.08
N PHE A 121 -3.30 1.12 17.60
CA PHE A 121 -4.40 1.62 18.42
C PHE A 121 -4.26 1.22 19.88
N ALA A 122 -3.16 0.57 20.24
CA ALA A 122 -2.87 0.22 21.64
C ALA A 122 -2.50 1.49 22.41
N GLU A 123 -2.86 1.50 23.68
CA GLU A 123 -2.57 2.63 24.58
C GLU A 123 -1.18 2.59 25.20
#